data_091f4436052decc8ea9e51102b59ddf0
#
_entry.id   091f4436052decc8ea9e51102b59ddf0
#
_cell.length_a   1.000
_cell.length_b   1.000
_cell.length_c   1.000
_cell.angle_alpha   90.00
_cell.angle_beta   90.00
_cell.angle_gamma   90.00
#
_symmetry.space_group_name_H-M   'P 1'
#
loop_
_entity.id
_entity.type
_entity.pdbx_description
1 polymer ?
#
loop_
_entity_poly.entity_id
_entity_poly.type
_entity_poly.pdbx_seq_one_letter_code
_entity_poly.pdbx_strand_id
1 'polypeptide(L)'
;MKNVALADILTPAPEQDLTALTPPPALLPGESIEHYQLMRQAILSDIAPKSAIEWLLAVDVVELSWEIERYRLLRHKVLMQYREQAIEQCLRRIDLLEISADSVGQAREQIRRN
;
A
#
# COMPACT_ATOMS: atom_id res chain seq x y z
N MET A 1 -6.91 36.37 43.77
CA MET A 1 -7.09 35.69 42.46
C MET A 1 -5.85 35.95 41.62
N LYS A 2 -5.07 34.91 41.39
CA LYS A 2 -3.90 35.03 40.48
C LYS A 2 -4.45 35.05 39.07
N ASN A 3 -4.23 36.15 38.36
CA ASN A 3 -4.41 36.20 36.91
C ASN A 3 -3.40 35.23 36.29
N VAL A 4 -3.88 34.03 35.98
CA VAL A 4 -3.13 33.16 35.10
C VAL A 4 -3.10 33.89 33.76
N ALA A 5 -1.93 34.34 33.37
CA ALA A 5 -1.78 35.06 32.10
C ALA A 5 -2.18 34.13 30.97
N LEU A 6 -3.03 34.61 30.06
CA LEU A 6 -3.43 33.86 28.86
C LEU A 6 -2.22 33.31 28.07
N ALA A 7 -1.05 33.91 28.25
CA ALA A 7 0.21 33.46 27.68
C ALA A 7 0.66 32.09 28.17
N ASP A 8 0.32 31.69 29.42
CA ASP A 8 0.67 30.35 29.95
C ASP A 8 -0.18 29.21 29.38
N ILE A 9 -1.37 29.57 28.85
CA ILE A 9 -2.25 28.59 28.19
C ILE A 9 -1.84 28.35 26.73
N LEU A 10 -1.09 29.30 26.16
CA LEU A 10 -0.66 29.28 24.75
C LEU A 10 0.79 28.78 24.56
N THR A 11 1.47 28.40 25.63
CA THR A 11 2.78 27.75 25.51
C THR A 11 2.58 26.38 24.83
N PRO A 12 3.18 26.17 23.66
CA PRO A 12 3.09 24.85 23.02
C PRO A 12 3.66 23.81 23.99
N ALA A 13 2.89 22.74 24.22
CA ALA A 13 3.36 21.60 24.98
C ALA A 13 4.70 21.11 24.43
N PRO A 14 5.66 20.74 25.26
CA PRO A 14 6.95 20.26 24.79
C PRO A 14 6.74 19.06 23.84
N GLU A 15 7.50 19.03 22.78
CA GLU A 15 7.42 18.07 21.68
C GLU A 15 7.34 16.60 22.17
N GLN A 16 7.93 16.31 23.32
CA GLN A 16 7.94 15.01 23.97
C GLN A 16 6.55 14.55 24.43
N ASP A 17 5.70 15.46 24.88
CA ASP A 17 4.34 15.12 25.36
C ASP A 17 3.39 14.83 24.20
N LEU A 18 3.64 15.42 23.03
CA LEU A 18 2.84 15.20 21.83
C LEU A 18 3.14 13.85 21.17
N THR A 19 4.38 13.37 21.24
CA THR A 19 4.73 12.04 20.72
C THR A 19 4.06 10.90 21.49
N ALA A 20 3.75 11.10 22.78
CA ALA A 20 3.02 10.14 23.58
C ALA A 20 1.55 9.96 23.10
N LEU A 21 1.00 10.93 22.42
CA LEU A 21 -0.36 10.86 21.83
C LEU A 21 -0.38 10.17 20.48
N THR A 22 0.79 9.89 19.91
CA THR A 22 0.90 9.23 18.60
C THR A 22 0.74 7.72 18.78
N PRO A 23 -0.25 7.08 18.14
CA PRO A 23 -0.37 5.64 18.20
C PRO A 23 0.83 4.97 17.53
N PRO A 24 1.24 3.76 17.97
CA PRO A 24 2.27 3.01 17.29
C PRO A 24 1.81 2.68 15.86
N PRO A 25 2.73 2.64 14.88
CA PRO A 25 2.37 2.35 13.51
C PRO A 25 1.81 0.92 13.38
N ALA A 26 0.63 0.79 12.79
CA ALA A 26 0.03 -0.49 12.46
C ALA A 26 0.61 -0.98 11.13
N LEU A 27 1.73 -1.71 11.19
CA LEU A 27 2.38 -2.28 10.01
C LEU A 27 1.84 -3.69 9.72
N LEU A 28 1.65 -3.97 8.43
CA LEU A 28 1.34 -5.32 7.96
C LEU A 28 2.63 -6.13 7.79
N PRO A 29 2.55 -7.47 7.84
CA PRO A 29 3.69 -8.32 7.54
C PRO A 29 4.31 -7.99 6.18
N GLY A 30 5.63 -7.82 6.13
CA GLY A 30 6.37 -7.45 4.93
C GLY A 30 6.49 -5.96 4.66
N GLU A 31 5.87 -5.10 5.47
CA GLU A 31 6.08 -3.65 5.42
C GLU A 31 7.34 -3.23 6.17
N SER A 32 8.06 -2.23 5.65
CA SER A 32 9.28 -1.71 6.25
C SER A 32 8.99 -0.60 7.23
N ILE A 33 9.40 -0.77 8.49
CA ILE A 33 9.31 0.26 9.52
C ILE A 33 10.20 1.47 9.17
N GLU A 34 11.35 1.24 8.55
CA GLU A 34 12.27 2.30 8.13
C GLU A 34 11.64 3.19 7.09
N HIS A 35 10.94 2.61 6.11
CA HIS A 35 10.21 3.36 5.10
C HIS A 35 9.09 4.21 5.71
N TYR A 36 8.33 3.63 6.64
CA TYR A 36 7.29 4.35 7.37
C TYR A 36 7.86 5.54 8.15
N GLN A 37 8.93 5.32 8.89
CA GLN A 37 9.59 6.37 9.68
C GLN A 37 10.16 7.48 8.81
N LEU A 38 10.73 7.13 7.67
CA LEU A 38 11.27 8.09 6.71
C LEU A 38 10.15 8.99 6.14
N MET A 39 9.02 8.39 5.75
CA MET A 39 7.85 9.13 5.28
C MET A 39 7.28 10.03 6.38
N ARG A 40 7.12 9.48 7.58
CA ARG A 40 6.65 10.23 8.76
C ARG A 40 7.52 11.44 9.03
N GLN A 41 8.81 11.25 9.09
CA GLN A 41 9.78 12.32 9.37
C GLN A 41 9.73 13.40 8.29
N ALA A 42 9.65 13.03 7.02
CA ALA A 42 9.54 13.97 5.92
C ALA A 42 8.27 14.82 6.02
N ILE A 43 7.12 14.21 6.25
CA ILE A 43 5.82 14.89 6.36
C ILE A 43 5.80 15.81 7.58
N LEU A 44 6.22 15.33 8.75
CA LEU A 44 6.26 16.13 9.97
C LEU A 44 7.23 17.29 9.85
N SER A 45 8.36 17.13 9.16
CA SER A 45 9.31 18.20 8.87
C SER A 45 8.70 19.28 7.99
N ASP A 46 7.95 18.93 6.98
CA ASP A 46 7.30 19.87 6.06
C ASP A 46 6.14 20.62 6.72
N ILE A 47 5.31 19.92 7.49
CA ILE A 47 4.17 20.54 8.18
C ILE A 47 4.65 21.39 9.35
N ALA A 48 5.71 20.97 10.05
CA ALA A 48 6.25 21.64 11.24
C ALA A 48 5.15 22.07 12.23
N PRO A 49 4.38 21.13 12.80
CA PRO A 49 3.23 21.43 13.64
C PRO A 49 3.66 22.19 14.89
N LYS A 50 2.93 23.28 15.23
CA LYS A 50 3.24 24.15 16.36
C LYS A 50 2.26 24.02 17.52
N SER A 51 1.09 23.44 17.29
CA SER A 51 0.06 23.22 18.28
C SER A 51 -0.31 21.74 18.39
N ALA A 52 -1.00 21.36 19.47
CA ALA A 52 -1.47 20.00 19.64
C ALA A 52 -2.44 19.56 18.52
N ILE A 53 -3.30 20.48 18.09
CA ILE A 53 -4.26 20.21 16.99
C ILE A 53 -3.50 20.00 15.67
N GLU A 54 -2.55 20.87 15.38
CA GLU A 54 -1.69 20.74 14.19
C GLU A 54 -0.91 19.41 14.21
N TRP A 55 -0.43 19.01 15.37
CA TRP A 55 0.25 17.73 15.54
C TRP A 55 -0.66 16.55 15.24
N LEU A 56 -1.87 16.52 15.80
CA LEU A 56 -2.83 15.44 15.56
C LEU A 56 -3.21 15.36 14.08
N LEU A 57 -3.45 16.51 13.44
CA LEU A 57 -3.72 16.55 12.00
C LEU A 57 -2.52 16.10 11.17
N ALA A 58 -1.32 16.47 11.57
CA ALA A 58 -0.09 16.02 10.90
C ALA A 58 0.09 14.51 11.01
N VAL A 59 -0.18 13.93 12.17
CA VAL A 59 -0.18 12.47 12.36
C VAL A 59 -1.22 11.80 11.49
N ASP A 60 -2.42 12.33 11.39
CA ASP A 60 -3.46 11.81 10.50
C ASP A 60 -3.03 11.86 9.04
N VAL A 61 -2.36 12.92 8.60
CA VAL A 61 -1.78 13.00 7.25
C VAL A 61 -0.73 11.92 7.02
N VAL A 62 0.12 11.64 7.99
CA VAL A 62 1.12 10.57 7.92
C VAL A 62 0.43 9.20 7.77
N GLU A 63 -0.53 8.90 8.64
CA GLU A 63 -1.25 7.63 8.62
C GLU A 63 -2.01 7.42 7.30
N LEU A 64 -2.74 8.43 6.84
CA LEU A 64 -3.46 8.36 5.57
C LEU A 64 -2.50 8.23 4.38
N SER A 65 -1.38 8.92 4.40
CA SER A 65 -0.35 8.79 3.35
C SER A 65 0.23 7.39 3.30
N TRP A 66 0.45 6.77 4.45
CA TRP A 66 0.91 5.39 4.53
C TRP A 66 -0.13 4.40 4.00
N GLU A 67 -1.40 4.58 4.35
CA GLU A 67 -2.50 3.77 3.83
C GLU A 67 -2.61 3.90 2.30
N ILE A 68 -2.48 5.10 1.76
CA ILE A 68 -2.49 5.32 0.31
C ILE A 68 -1.36 4.55 -0.38
N GLU A 69 -0.14 4.63 0.15
CA GLU A 69 1.00 3.85 -0.37
C GLU A 69 0.75 2.35 -0.30
N ARG A 70 0.21 1.88 0.81
CA ARG A 70 -0.18 0.48 1.00
C ARG A 70 -1.18 0.03 -0.05
N TYR A 71 -2.25 0.79 -0.28
CA TYR A 71 -3.28 0.46 -1.27
C TYR A 71 -2.73 0.49 -2.70
N ARG A 72 -1.86 1.43 -3.02
CA ARG A 72 -1.19 1.48 -4.33
C ARG A 72 -0.36 0.22 -4.58
N LEU A 73 0.40 -0.21 -3.59
CA LEU A 73 1.22 -1.42 -3.69
C LEU A 73 0.36 -2.68 -3.79
N LEU A 74 -0.67 -2.81 -2.97
CA LEU A 74 -1.60 -3.95 -3.01
C LEU A 74 -2.35 -3.99 -4.34
N ARG A 75 -2.82 -2.86 -4.82
CA ARG A 75 -3.45 -2.75 -6.14
C ARG A 75 -2.52 -3.22 -7.25
N HIS A 76 -1.27 -2.78 -7.22
CA HIS A 76 -0.28 -3.21 -8.20
C HIS A 76 -0.07 -4.72 -8.16
N LYS A 77 0.11 -5.30 -6.98
CA LYS A 77 0.27 -6.76 -6.79
C LYS A 77 -0.93 -7.54 -7.32
N VAL A 78 -2.14 -7.10 -7.00
CA VAL A 78 -3.38 -7.74 -7.48
C VAL A 78 -3.47 -7.68 -9.00
N LEU A 79 -3.21 -6.53 -9.61
CA LEU A 79 -3.23 -6.37 -11.07
C LEU A 79 -2.18 -7.24 -11.75
N MET A 80 -0.98 -7.35 -11.18
CA MET A 80 0.06 -8.23 -11.70
C MET A 80 -0.33 -9.71 -11.61
N GLN A 81 -0.93 -10.12 -10.49
CA GLN A 81 -1.42 -11.48 -10.31
C GLN A 81 -2.51 -11.84 -11.32
N TYR A 82 -3.48 -10.97 -11.55
CA TYR A 82 -4.50 -11.17 -12.57
C TYR A 82 -3.92 -11.24 -13.98
N ARG A 83 -2.93 -10.42 -14.28
CA ARG A 83 -2.21 -10.46 -15.56
C ARG A 83 -1.53 -11.81 -15.77
N GLU A 84 -0.83 -12.32 -14.78
CA GLU A 84 -0.19 -13.64 -14.83
C GLU A 84 -1.19 -14.76 -15.04
N GLN A 85 -2.30 -14.74 -14.30
CA GLN A 85 -3.37 -15.72 -14.47
C GLN A 85 -4.01 -15.66 -15.86
N ALA A 86 -4.23 -14.46 -16.41
CA ALA A 86 -4.77 -14.28 -17.75
C ALA A 86 -3.82 -14.83 -18.81
N ILE A 87 -2.53 -14.59 -18.70
CA ILE A 87 -1.50 -15.11 -19.61
C ILE A 87 -1.47 -16.66 -19.52
N GLU A 88 -1.46 -17.21 -18.33
CA GLU A 88 -1.46 -18.66 -18.10
C GLU A 88 -2.69 -19.32 -18.73
N GLN A 89 -3.88 -18.74 -18.55
CA GLN A 89 -5.11 -19.24 -19.16
C GLN A 89 -5.06 -19.17 -20.69
N CYS A 90 -4.51 -18.11 -21.26
CA CYS A 90 -4.33 -17.99 -22.71
C CYS A 90 -3.39 -19.06 -23.24
N LEU A 91 -2.26 -19.31 -22.56
CA LEU A 91 -1.30 -20.35 -22.95
C LEU A 91 -1.93 -21.75 -22.88
N ARG A 92 -2.67 -22.05 -21.83
CA ARG A 92 -3.40 -23.33 -21.71
C ARG A 92 -4.41 -23.52 -22.83
N ARG A 93 -5.11 -22.49 -23.26
CA ARG A 93 -6.04 -22.56 -24.40
C ARG A 93 -5.31 -22.82 -25.71
N ILE A 94 -4.15 -22.20 -25.93
CA ILE A 94 -3.32 -22.44 -27.11
C ILE A 94 -2.85 -23.90 -27.12
N ASP A 95 -2.31 -24.41 -26.01
CA ASP A 95 -1.88 -25.80 -25.89
C ASP A 95 -3.02 -26.80 -26.18
N LEU A 96 -4.22 -26.56 -25.65
CA LEU A 96 -5.40 -27.36 -25.93
C LEU A 96 -5.82 -27.32 -27.40
N LEU A 97 -5.69 -26.18 -28.07
CA LEU A 97 -6.00 -26.04 -29.49
C LEU A 97 -4.96 -26.76 -30.35
N GLU A 98 -3.68 -26.73 -30.00
CA GLU A 98 -2.63 -27.49 -30.68
C GLU A 98 -2.85 -28.99 -30.54
N ILE A 99 -3.12 -29.49 -29.35
CA ILE A 99 -3.45 -30.92 -29.10
C ILE A 99 -4.67 -31.34 -29.93
N SER A 100 -5.71 -30.49 -29.98
CA SER A 100 -6.90 -30.77 -30.78
C SER A 100 -6.60 -30.76 -32.29
N ALA A 101 -5.77 -29.86 -32.78
CA ALA A 101 -5.35 -29.85 -34.19
C ALA A 101 -4.53 -31.08 -34.57
N ASP A 102 -3.63 -31.53 -33.71
CA ASP A 102 -2.83 -32.74 -33.93
C ASP A 102 -3.71 -34.00 -33.96
N SER A 103 -4.66 -34.10 -33.05
CA SER A 103 -5.58 -35.26 -33.03
C SER A 103 -6.48 -35.32 -34.29
N VAL A 104 -6.92 -34.17 -34.79
CA VAL A 104 -7.68 -34.05 -36.04
C VAL A 104 -6.79 -34.43 -37.23
N GLY A 105 -5.53 -33.98 -37.24
CA GLY A 105 -4.55 -34.32 -38.26
C GLY A 105 -4.31 -35.85 -38.35
N GLN A 106 -4.11 -36.45 -37.20
CA GLN A 106 -3.95 -37.94 -37.10
C GLN A 106 -5.19 -38.71 -37.57
N ALA A 107 -6.38 -38.27 -37.18
CA ALA A 107 -7.62 -38.88 -37.64
C ALA A 107 -7.80 -38.79 -39.16
N ARG A 108 -7.48 -37.64 -39.76
CA ARG A 108 -7.50 -37.44 -41.22
C ARG A 108 -6.52 -38.37 -41.95
N GLU A 109 -5.35 -38.56 -41.38
CA GLU A 109 -4.33 -39.44 -41.98
C GLU A 109 -4.69 -40.88 -41.90
N GLN A 110 -5.33 -41.33 -40.81
CA GLN A 110 -5.89 -42.68 -40.68
C GLN A 110 -7.01 -42.95 -41.71
N ILE A 111 -7.90 -41.99 -41.94
CA ILE A 111 -8.96 -42.12 -42.97
C ILE A 111 -8.35 -42.18 -44.37
N ARG A 112 -7.26 -41.50 -44.64
CA ARG A 112 -6.57 -41.50 -45.94
C ARG A 112 -5.86 -42.84 -46.22
N ARG A 113 -5.43 -43.57 -45.19
CA ARG A 113 -4.76 -44.87 -45.30
C ARG A 113 -5.72 -46.05 -45.45
N ASN A 114 -6.96 -45.88 -45.12
CA ASN A 114 -8.02 -46.83 -45.32
C ASN A 114 -8.76 -46.54 -46.63
#